data_abd20fcf16198f1cf7ce0653a65da42d
#
_entry.id   abd20fcf16198f1cf7ce0653a65da42d
#
_cell.length_a   1.000
_cell.length_b   1.000
_cell.length_c   1.000
_cell.angle_alpha   90.00
_cell.angle_beta   90.00
_cell.angle_gamma   90.00
#
_symmetry.space_group_name_H-M   'P 1'
#
loop_
_entity.id
_entity.type
_entity.pdbx_description
1 polymer ?
#
loop_
_entity_poly.entity_id
_entity_poly.type
_entity_poly.pdbx_seq_one_letter_code
_entity_poly.pdbx_strand_id
1 'polypeptide(L)'
;MRVYQTNEIKNIALLGSAGSGKTTLAESMLFEAGVIKRRGSVEAKNTVSDYFPVELEYGYSVFPTVFHVECNNKKLNIIDCPGSDDFVGGAITSLNVTDQAVILINGQYGPEVGTQNNFRYTEKLNKPVIFLVNQLDSDKCDFDNLIATMKDIYGSKCVQIQYPIETGPGFNALIDVLLMKKYSWKPEGGAPIIEDIPEEEMDKAMELHAALVEAAAENDEGLMEKFFESESLTEDELREGIRKGLVTRSIFPVFCVCAGKSMGVHRLMEFLGNVVPFVSEMPKLHNTRGEEITPDTNGPESVYFFKTGLEPHIGEVSYFKVMSGSIKSGDDLTNSDRGSKERIGQIYACAGANRVPVDQLNAGDIGCTVKMKDVKTGNTLNGKGAEWRFDFIKYPNPKYSRAIKAVNAQDTEKLMAALLKMRQEDPTWIVDQSKELRQVIVRGQGEFHLRTLKWRLENNEKLNVVFEEPRIPYRETITKKARAEYRHKKQSGGAGQFGEVHLIVEPYAEGMPDPTSFTFNGQEFKMNIKSREEVSLEWGGKLVFLNSVVGGAIDARFMPAILKLSLIHI
;
A
#
# COMPACT_ATOMS: atom_id res chain seq x y z
N MET A 1 6.57 16.52 -24.62
CA MET A 1 5.27 16.47 -23.90
C MET A 1 4.99 17.88 -23.37
N ARG A 2 3.74 18.37 -23.42
CA ARG A 2 3.37 19.66 -22.85
C ARG A 2 3.40 19.63 -21.32
N VAL A 3 3.47 20.80 -20.69
CA VAL A 3 3.32 20.96 -19.24
C VAL A 3 1.85 21.08 -18.92
N TYR A 4 1.33 20.26 -18.02
CA TYR A 4 -0.07 20.24 -17.58
C TYR A 4 -0.24 21.08 -16.32
N GLN A 5 -1.38 21.79 -16.20
CA GLN A 5 -1.76 22.50 -15.00
C GLN A 5 -2.45 21.56 -14.00
N THR A 6 -2.47 21.92 -12.71
CA THR A 6 -3.06 21.09 -11.65
C THR A 6 -4.50 20.67 -11.94
N ASN A 7 -5.29 21.54 -12.59
CA ASN A 7 -6.66 21.26 -13.02
C ASN A 7 -6.78 20.49 -14.34
N GLU A 8 -5.67 20.00 -14.88
CA GLU A 8 -5.62 19.13 -16.06
C GLU A 8 -5.07 17.74 -15.72
N ILE A 9 -4.68 17.50 -14.45
CA ILE A 9 -4.05 16.29 -14.00
C ILE A 9 -5.03 15.46 -13.17
N LYS A 10 -5.05 14.16 -13.42
CA LYS A 10 -5.83 13.16 -12.67
C LYS A 10 -4.95 11.94 -12.38
N ASN A 11 -4.99 11.46 -11.14
CA ASN A 11 -4.18 10.34 -10.67
C ASN A 11 -5.07 9.16 -10.28
N ILE A 12 -4.88 8.02 -10.89
CA ILE A 12 -5.78 6.87 -10.84
C ILE A 12 -4.99 5.61 -10.47
N ALA A 13 -5.49 4.84 -9.50
CA ALA A 13 -4.99 3.50 -9.21
C ALA A 13 -5.90 2.44 -9.87
N LEU A 14 -5.33 1.52 -10.65
CA LEU A 14 -6.03 0.33 -11.13
C LEU A 14 -5.89 -0.78 -10.10
N LEU A 15 -6.99 -1.18 -9.50
CA LEU A 15 -7.08 -2.18 -8.44
C LEU A 15 -7.97 -3.35 -8.87
N GLY A 16 -7.95 -4.43 -8.13
CA GLY A 16 -8.78 -5.63 -8.36
C GLY A 16 -8.00 -6.91 -8.11
N SER A 17 -8.68 -8.04 -8.06
CA SER A 17 -8.08 -9.35 -7.85
C SER A 17 -7.10 -9.74 -8.95
N ALA A 18 -6.24 -10.73 -8.69
CA ALA A 18 -5.41 -11.34 -9.71
C ALA A 18 -6.29 -11.91 -10.83
N GLY A 19 -5.90 -11.71 -12.09
CA GLY A 19 -6.68 -12.18 -13.24
C GLY A 19 -7.91 -11.33 -13.61
N SER A 20 -8.18 -10.20 -12.93
CA SER A 20 -9.28 -9.29 -13.30
C SER A 20 -9.03 -8.50 -14.59
N GLY A 21 -7.80 -8.52 -15.13
CA GLY A 21 -7.42 -7.88 -16.38
C GLY A 21 -6.90 -6.45 -16.28
N LYS A 22 -6.37 -6.03 -15.12
CA LYS A 22 -5.77 -4.69 -14.90
C LYS A 22 -4.68 -4.36 -15.91
N THR A 23 -3.66 -5.22 -16.00
CA THR A 23 -2.56 -5.05 -16.96
C THR A 23 -3.03 -5.05 -18.40
N THR A 24 -4.02 -5.89 -18.76
CA THR A 24 -4.65 -5.88 -20.09
C THR A 24 -5.38 -4.56 -20.35
N LEU A 25 -6.05 -4.00 -19.33
CA LEU A 25 -6.68 -2.68 -19.43
C LEU A 25 -5.63 -1.58 -19.61
N ALA A 26 -4.54 -1.62 -18.84
CA ALA A 26 -3.42 -0.69 -18.96
C ALA A 26 -2.84 -0.68 -20.38
N GLU A 27 -2.58 -1.86 -20.95
CA GLU A 27 -2.13 -2.01 -22.35
C GLU A 27 -3.13 -1.42 -23.35
N SER A 28 -4.43 -1.66 -23.14
CA SER A 28 -5.48 -1.13 -24.00
C SER A 28 -5.59 0.38 -23.91
N MET A 29 -5.49 0.97 -22.72
CA MET A 29 -5.50 2.43 -22.53
C MET A 29 -4.28 3.10 -23.18
N LEU A 30 -3.09 2.51 -23.05
CA LEU A 30 -1.87 3.00 -23.69
C LEU A 30 -1.95 2.92 -25.23
N PHE A 31 -2.58 1.87 -25.74
CA PHE A 31 -2.80 1.70 -27.19
C PHE A 31 -3.83 2.71 -27.73
N GLU A 32 -4.98 2.86 -27.08
CA GLU A 32 -6.03 3.82 -27.45
C GLU A 32 -5.53 5.27 -27.41
N ALA A 33 -4.68 5.60 -26.44
CA ALA A 33 -4.04 6.91 -26.35
C ALA A 33 -2.88 7.11 -27.34
N GLY A 34 -2.52 6.11 -28.13
CA GLY A 34 -1.40 6.17 -29.08
C GLY A 34 -0.02 6.23 -28.46
N VAL A 35 0.11 5.95 -27.15
CA VAL A 35 1.41 5.90 -26.44
C VAL A 35 2.22 4.71 -26.91
N ILE A 36 1.56 3.59 -27.20
CA ILE A 36 2.16 2.41 -27.81
C ILE A 36 1.53 2.12 -29.16
N LYS A 37 2.35 1.65 -30.10
CA LYS A 37 1.89 1.35 -31.48
C LYS A 37 1.26 -0.03 -31.62
N ARG A 38 1.58 -0.93 -30.70
CA ARG A 38 1.08 -2.31 -30.67
C ARG A 38 0.85 -2.70 -29.22
N ARG A 39 -0.30 -3.29 -28.94
CA ARG A 39 -0.67 -3.80 -27.64
C ARG A 39 0.13 -5.08 -27.33
N GLY A 40 0.70 -5.14 -26.13
CA GLY A 40 1.28 -6.35 -25.56
C GLY A 40 0.23 -7.26 -24.94
N SER A 41 0.65 -8.42 -24.46
CA SER A 41 -0.16 -9.31 -23.64
C SER A 41 0.69 -9.97 -22.54
N VAL A 42 0.04 -10.35 -21.46
CA VAL A 42 0.69 -11.02 -20.32
C VAL A 42 1.24 -12.38 -20.77
N GLU A 43 0.49 -13.09 -21.63
CA GLU A 43 0.88 -14.40 -22.18
C GLU A 43 2.12 -14.30 -23.07
N ALA A 44 2.21 -13.23 -23.87
CA ALA A 44 3.38 -12.96 -24.70
C ALA A 44 4.55 -12.34 -23.92
N LYS A 45 4.38 -12.03 -22.63
CA LYS A 45 5.40 -11.43 -21.73
C LYS A 45 6.00 -10.13 -22.29
N ASN A 46 5.19 -9.31 -22.91
CA ASN A 46 5.62 -8.08 -23.60
C ASN A 46 4.77 -6.86 -23.28
N THR A 47 4.10 -6.85 -22.13
CA THR A 47 3.35 -5.70 -21.64
C THR A 47 4.27 -4.59 -21.17
N VAL A 48 3.77 -3.35 -21.18
CA VAL A 48 4.50 -2.18 -20.66
C VAL A 48 4.57 -2.20 -19.13
N SER A 49 3.56 -2.78 -18.47
CA SER A 49 3.47 -2.81 -17.01
C SER A 49 4.37 -3.87 -16.38
N ASP A 50 4.32 -5.11 -16.89
CA ASP A 50 5.06 -6.24 -16.32
C ASP A 50 6.39 -6.41 -17.10
N TYR A 51 7.42 -5.67 -16.72
CA TYR A 51 8.71 -5.68 -17.42
C TYR A 51 9.88 -6.16 -16.55
N PHE A 52 9.68 -6.33 -15.26
CA PHE A 52 10.72 -6.89 -14.40
C PHE A 52 10.90 -8.40 -14.66
N PRO A 53 12.15 -8.90 -14.65
CA PRO A 53 12.40 -10.31 -14.93
C PRO A 53 11.59 -11.29 -14.07
N VAL A 54 11.34 -10.94 -12.82
CA VAL A 54 10.54 -11.75 -11.89
C VAL A 54 9.06 -11.79 -12.30
N GLU A 55 8.50 -10.71 -12.84
CA GLU A 55 7.13 -10.64 -13.35
C GLU A 55 6.98 -11.49 -14.62
N LEU A 56 7.97 -11.37 -15.52
CA LEU A 56 8.03 -12.19 -16.73
C LEU A 56 8.18 -13.68 -16.43
N GLU A 57 8.91 -14.03 -15.38
CA GLU A 57 9.08 -15.43 -14.95
C GLU A 57 7.76 -16.01 -14.42
N TYR A 58 7.12 -15.30 -13.51
CA TYR A 58 5.91 -15.81 -12.85
C TYR A 58 4.62 -15.55 -13.64
N GLY A 59 4.62 -14.60 -14.60
CA GLY A 59 3.41 -14.18 -15.32
C GLY A 59 2.41 -13.42 -14.43
N TYR A 60 2.90 -12.71 -13.41
CA TYR A 60 2.10 -11.91 -12.47
C TYR A 60 2.78 -10.59 -12.17
N SER A 61 2.01 -9.53 -12.06
CA SER A 61 2.49 -8.23 -11.57
C SER A 61 2.94 -8.35 -10.11
N VAL A 62 4.15 -7.90 -9.83
CA VAL A 62 4.77 -7.86 -8.49
C VAL A 62 4.85 -6.44 -7.97
N PHE A 63 5.13 -5.50 -8.87
CA PHE A 63 5.32 -4.08 -8.54
C PHE A 63 4.22 -3.21 -9.16
N PRO A 64 3.83 -2.11 -8.47
CA PRO A 64 2.96 -1.12 -9.10
C PRO A 64 3.73 -0.41 -10.22
N THR A 65 3.13 -0.30 -11.41
CA THR A 65 3.74 0.33 -12.57
C THR A 65 3.03 1.62 -12.93
N VAL A 66 3.80 2.70 -13.04
CA VAL A 66 3.30 4.04 -13.36
C VAL A 66 3.35 4.27 -14.86
N PHE A 67 2.25 4.73 -15.44
CA PHE A 67 2.19 5.22 -16.81
C PHE A 67 1.26 6.42 -16.91
N HIS A 68 1.27 7.08 -18.04
CA HIS A 68 0.35 8.19 -18.32
C HIS A 68 -0.29 8.03 -19.68
N VAL A 69 -1.49 8.56 -19.82
CA VAL A 69 -2.19 8.73 -21.08
C VAL A 69 -2.76 10.14 -21.18
N GLU A 70 -2.91 10.63 -22.40
CA GLU A 70 -3.57 11.91 -22.66
C GLU A 70 -4.96 11.64 -23.22
N CYS A 71 -5.97 12.24 -22.61
CA CYS A 71 -7.35 12.16 -23.05
C CYS A 71 -8.06 13.51 -22.81
N ASN A 72 -8.74 14.01 -23.84
CA ASN A 72 -9.50 15.29 -23.78
C ASN A 72 -8.71 16.46 -23.18
N ASN A 73 -7.45 16.64 -23.62
CA ASN A 73 -6.53 17.64 -23.11
C ASN A 73 -6.21 17.51 -21.62
N LYS A 74 -6.45 16.36 -21.00
CA LYS A 74 -6.09 16.02 -19.63
C LYS A 74 -4.99 14.96 -19.62
N LYS A 75 -4.15 15.02 -18.60
CA LYS A 75 -3.17 13.98 -18.29
C LYS A 75 -3.74 13.04 -17.23
N LEU A 76 -3.89 11.79 -17.55
CA LEU A 76 -4.24 10.73 -16.63
C LEU A 76 -2.96 10.00 -16.23
N ASN A 77 -2.46 10.20 -15.02
CA ASN A 77 -1.45 9.34 -14.43
C ASN A 77 -2.13 8.10 -13.88
N ILE A 78 -1.70 6.95 -14.31
CA ILE A 78 -2.33 5.67 -13.97
C ILE A 78 -1.27 4.77 -13.34
N ILE A 79 -1.63 4.11 -12.25
CA ILE A 79 -0.77 3.14 -11.59
C ILE A 79 -1.45 1.77 -11.67
N ASP A 80 -0.89 0.88 -12.48
CA ASP A 80 -1.29 -0.53 -12.55
C ASP A 80 -0.76 -1.26 -11.32
N CYS A 81 -1.65 -1.77 -10.48
CA CYS A 81 -1.31 -2.37 -9.20
C CYS A 81 -1.32 -3.91 -9.28
N PRO A 82 -0.41 -4.58 -8.56
CA PRO A 82 -0.47 -6.03 -8.38
C PRO A 82 -1.83 -6.48 -7.85
N GLY A 83 -2.35 -7.59 -8.37
CA GLY A 83 -3.67 -8.12 -7.97
C GLY A 83 -3.62 -9.17 -6.86
N SER A 84 -2.45 -9.69 -6.52
CA SER A 84 -2.27 -10.65 -5.44
C SER A 84 -2.17 -9.94 -4.09
N ASP A 85 -2.86 -10.46 -3.06
CA ASP A 85 -2.78 -9.95 -1.68
C ASP A 85 -1.35 -10.02 -1.11
N ASP A 86 -0.49 -10.88 -1.65
CA ASP A 86 0.93 -10.97 -1.27
C ASP A 86 1.69 -9.67 -1.62
N PHE A 87 1.23 -8.91 -2.61
CA PHE A 87 1.83 -7.64 -3.05
C PHE A 87 0.95 -6.42 -2.74
N VAL A 88 0.10 -6.53 -1.72
CA VAL A 88 -0.81 -5.46 -1.29
C VAL A 88 -0.11 -4.13 -1.00
N GLY A 89 1.18 -4.17 -0.66
CA GLY A 89 2.00 -2.96 -0.48
C GLY A 89 1.96 -2.04 -1.70
N GLY A 90 1.97 -2.61 -2.90
CA GLY A 90 1.86 -1.85 -4.15
C GLY A 90 0.52 -1.11 -4.29
N ALA A 91 -0.59 -1.77 -3.97
CA ALA A 91 -1.92 -1.15 -3.99
C ALA A 91 -2.04 -0.01 -2.95
N ILE A 92 -1.54 -0.24 -1.72
CA ILE A 92 -1.56 0.79 -0.66
C ILE A 92 -0.68 1.98 -1.03
N THR A 93 0.53 1.75 -1.57
CA THR A 93 1.41 2.82 -2.06
C THR A 93 0.70 3.66 -3.11
N SER A 94 0.08 3.00 -4.10
CA SER A 94 -0.64 3.66 -5.20
C SER A 94 -1.81 4.49 -4.69
N LEU A 95 -2.64 3.96 -3.81
CA LEU A 95 -3.77 4.67 -3.22
C LEU A 95 -3.37 5.90 -2.40
N ASN A 96 -2.19 5.91 -1.78
CA ASN A 96 -1.72 7.07 -1.02
C ASN A 96 -1.33 8.26 -1.93
N VAL A 97 -0.97 8.00 -3.18
CA VAL A 97 -0.50 9.06 -4.11
C VAL A 97 -1.48 9.35 -5.24
N THR A 98 -2.45 8.47 -5.50
CA THR A 98 -3.52 8.71 -6.45
C THR A 98 -4.73 9.36 -5.78
N ASP A 99 -5.57 9.97 -6.59
CA ASP A 99 -6.72 10.72 -6.11
C ASP A 99 -7.99 9.86 -6.13
N GLN A 100 -8.01 8.79 -6.93
CA GLN A 100 -9.13 7.87 -7.09
C GLN A 100 -8.68 6.46 -7.48
N ALA A 101 -9.60 5.52 -7.34
CA ALA A 101 -9.41 4.12 -7.65
C ALA A 101 -10.40 3.64 -8.71
N VAL A 102 -9.92 2.88 -9.69
CA VAL A 102 -10.73 2.04 -10.58
C VAL A 102 -10.53 0.60 -10.14
N ILE A 103 -11.59 -0.02 -9.62
CA ILE A 103 -11.56 -1.40 -9.13
C ILE A 103 -12.16 -2.32 -10.21
N LEU A 104 -11.30 -3.14 -10.82
CA LEU A 104 -11.72 -4.11 -11.82
C LEU A 104 -12.35 -5.34 -11.15
N ILE A 105 -13.49 -5.73 -11.68
CA ILE A 105 -14.23 -6.93 -11.29
C ILE A 105 -14.23 -7.87 -12.48
N ASN A 106 -13.88 -9.12 -12.22
CA ASN A 106 -13.95 -10.17 -13.25
C ASN A 106 -15.42 -10.54 -13.50
N GLY A 107 -15.88 -10.42 -14.74
CA GLY A 107 -17.26 -10.73 -15.13
C GLY A 107 -17.69 -12.19 -14.87
N GLN A 108 -16.72 -13.10 -14.84
CA GLN A 108 -16.99 -14.51 -14.56
C GLN A 108 -17.14 -14.82 -13.06
N TYR A 109 -16.35 -14.16 -12.19
CA TYR A 109 -16.26 -14.50 -10.76
C TYR A 109 -16.94 -13.48 -9.85
N GLY A 110 -17.26 -12.30 -10.36
CA GLY A 110 -17.81 -11.21 -9.56
C GLY A 110 -16.80 -10.64 -8.55
N PRO A 111 -17.28 -10.00 -7.47
CA PRO A 111 -16.43 -9.42 -6.43
C PRO A 111 -15.73 -10.49 -5.59
N GLU A 112 -14.47 -10.75 -5.86
CA GLU A 112 -13.62 -11.68 -5.11
C GLU A 112 -13.07 -11.06 -3.82
N VAL A 113 -12.42 -11.86 -2.97
CA VAL A 113 -11.80 -11.41 -1.70
C VAL A 113 -10.81 -10.27 -1.92
N GLY A 114 -9.95 -10.37 -2.95
CA GLY A 114 -9.01 -9.31 -3.31
C GLY A 114 -9.70 -8.00 -3.69
N THR A 115 -10.85 -8.07 -4.39
CA THR A 115 -11.69 -6.92 -4.73
C THR A 115 -12.21 -6.23 -3.46
N GLN A 116 -12.76 -7.01 -2.51
CA GLN A 116 -13.27 -6.50 -1.24
C GLN A 116 -12.16 -5.89 -0.37
N ASN A 117 -10.98 -6.53 -0.32
CA ASN A 117 -9.83 -6.00 0.39
C ASN A 117 -9.38 -4.65 -0.19
N ASN A 118 -9.29 -4.54 -1.51
CA ASN A 118 -8.96 -3.28 -2.18
C ASN A 118 -10.00 -2.19 -1.87
N PHE A 119 -11.29 -2.51 -1.90
CA PHE A 119 -12.34 -1.56 -1.53
C PHE A 119 -12.19 -1.06 -0.08
N ARG A 120 -11.91 -1.95 0.89
CA ARG A 120 -11.65 -1.55 2.29
C ARG A 120 -10.46 -0.60 2.42
N TYR A 121 -9.42 -0.75 1.59
CA TYR A 121 -8.30 0.22 1.58
C TYR A 121 -8.74 1.58 1.02
N THR A 122 -9.60 1.61 0.00
CA THR A 122 -10.16 2.88 -0.49
C THR A 122 -11.03 3.56 0.56
N GLU A 123 -11.77 2.81 1.36
CA GLU A 123 -12.56 3.35 2.49
C GLU A 123 -11.65 3.98 3.55
N LYS A 124 -10.61 3.26 3.98
CA LYS A 124 -9.65 3.77 4.98
C LYS A 124 -8.95 5.05 4.55
N LEU A 125 -8.70 5.21 3.26
CA LEU A 125 -8.01 6.35 2.68
C LEU A 125 -8.98 7.39 2.09
N ASN A 126 -10.28 7.21 2.26
CA ASN A 126 -11.35 8.06 1.75
C ASN A 126 -11.19 8.38 0.25
N LYS A 127 -10.91 7.36 -0.57
CA LYS A 127 -10.71 7.54 -2.02
C LYS A 127 -11.99 7.28 -2.81
N PRO A 128 -12.35 8.12 -3.78
CA PRO A 128 -13.38 7.84 -4.77
C PRO A 128 -13.15 6.50 -5.45
N VAL A 129 -14.23 5.78 -5.75
CA VAL A 129 -14.18 4.46 -6.39
C VAL A 129 -15.05 4.42 -7.62
N ILE A 130 -14.52 3.87 -8.69
CA ILE A 130 -15.23 3.48 -9.89
C ILE A 130 -15.09 1.96 -10.02
N PHE A 131 -16.18 1.25 -10.17
CA PHE A 131 -16.16 -0.18 -10.47
C PHE A 131 -16.15 -0.39 -11.98
N LEU A 132 -15.35 -1.35 -12.43
CA LEU A 132 -15.23 -1.69 -13.83
C LEU A 132 -15.40 -3.19 -14.02
N VAL A 133 -16.53 -3.60 -14.56
CA VAL A 133 -16.78 -5.00 -14.91
C VAL A 133 -16.08 -5.31 -16.24
N ASN A 134 -15.14 -6.24 -16.20
CA ASN A 134 -14.30 -6.65 -17.31
C ASN A 134 -14.57 -8.12 -17.68
N GLN A 135 -14.12 -8.55 -18.85
CA GLN A 135 -14.29 -9.91 -19.35
C GLN A 135 -15.77 -10.29 -19.57
N LEU A 136 -16.54 -9.34 -20.09
CA LEU A 136 -17.96 -9.54 -20.44
C LEU A 136 -18.17 -10.57 -21.54
N ASP A 137 -17.11 -10.90 -22.28
CA ASP A 137 -17.07 -11.92 -23.32
C ASP A 137 -16.86 -13.35 -22.79
N SER A 138 -16.78 -13.54 -21.46
CA SER A 138 -16.75 -14.86 -20.84
C SER A 138 -18.11 -15.54 -20.93
N ASP A 139 -18.12 -16.82 -21.32
CA ASP A 139 -19.32 -17.68 -21.38
C ASP A 139 -20.01 -17.88 -20.01
N LYS A 140 -19.31 -17.55 -18.92
CA LYS A 140 -19.78 -17.66 -17.54
C LYS A 140 -20.18 -16.31 -16.93
N CYS A 141 -20.20 -15.25 -17.71
CA CYS A 141 -20.57 -13.93 -17.21
C CYS A 141 -22.10 -13.82 -17.06
N ASP A 142 -22.56 -13.69 -15.83
CA ASP A 142 -23.94 -13.33 -15.48
C ASP A 142 -23.95 -11.92 -14.91
N PHE A 143 -24.18 -10.95 -15.78
CA PHE A 143 -24.06 -9.54 -15.43
C PHE A 143 -25.10 -9.07 -14.42
N ASP A 144 -26.37 -9.50 -14.56
CA ASP A 144 -27.44 -9.05 -13.66
C ASP A 144 -27.23 -9.59 -12.24
N ASN A 145 -26.84 -10.87 -12.10
CA ASN A 145 -26.48 -11.44 -10.80
C ASN A 145 -25.21 -10.79 -10.21
N LEU A 146 -24.25 -10.43 -11.05
CA LEU A 146 -23.04 -9.72 -10.63
C LEU A 146 -23.40 -8.35 -10.03
N ILE A 147 -24.26 -7.58 -10.70
CA ILE A 147 -24.73 -6.27 -10.21
C ILE A 147 -25.52 -6.41 -8.91
N ALA A 148 -26.37 -7.40 -8.79
CA ALA A 148 -27.09 -7.70 -7.53
C ALA A 148 -26.10 -7.98 -6.40
N THR A 149 -25.11 -8.84 -6.63
CA THR A 149 -24.03 -9.14 -5.66
C THR A 149 -23.23 -7.89 -5.29
N MET A 150 -22.93 -7.02 -6.23
CA MET A 150 -22.24 -5.75 -5.95
C MET A 150 -23.06 -4.83 -5.06
N LYS A 151 -24.37 -4.72 -5.32
CA LYS A 151 -25.27 -3.92 -4.48
C LYS A 151 -25.39 -4.49 -3.06
N ASP A 152 -25.39 -5.82 -2.91
CA ASP A 152 -25.40 -6.47 -1.59
C ASP A 152 -24.11 -6.19 -0.81
N ILE A 153 -22.94 -6.17 -1.47
CA ILE A 153 -21.65 -5.99 -0.79
C ILE A 153 -21.33 -4.51 -0.55
N TYR A 154 -21.56 -3.64 -1.55
CA TYR A 154 -21.13 -2.23 -1.55
C TYR A 154 -22.28 -1.24 -1.37
N GLY A 155 -23.52 -1.71 -1.33
CA GLY A 155 -24.71 -0.92 -1.10
C GLY A 155 -25.32 -0.30 -2.36
N SER A 156 -26.41 0.46 -2.16
CA SER A 156 -27.16 1.16 -3.22
C SER A 156 -26.37 2.25 -3.96
N LYS A 157 -25.20 2.62 -3.41
CA LYS A 157 -24.29 3.58 -4.04
C LYS A 157 -23.66 3.08 -5.34
N CYS A 158 -23.75 1.78 -5.64
CA CYS A 158 -23.35 1.20 -6.94
C CYS A 158 -24.35 1.59 -8.01
N VAL A 159 -24.03 2.58 -8.83
CA VAL A 159 -24.89 3.13 -9.87
C VAL A 159 -24.34 2.74 -11.25
N GLN A 160 -25.17 2.07 -12.04
CA GLN A 160 -24.78 1.64 -13.37
C GLN A 160 -24.71 2.83 -14.32
N ILE A 161 -23.53 3.05 -14.91
CA ILE A 161 -23.33 4.00 -16.01
C ILE A 161 -23.49 3.27 -17.35
N GLN A 162 -23.21 1.96 -17.35
CA GLN A 162 -23.29 1.14 -18.54
C GLN A 162 -23.80 -0.25 -18.19
N TYR A 163 -24.42 -0.90 -19.19
CA TYR A 163 -24.75 -2.33 -19.13
C TYR A 163 -24.57 -2.98 -20.51
N PRO A 164 -24.19 -4.28 -20.58
CA PRO A 164 -24.11 -5.01 -21.83
C PRO A 164 -25.51 -5.41 -22.33
N ILE A 165 -25.75 -5.38 -23.64
CA ILE A 165 -26.97 -5.94 -24.25
C ILE A 165 -26.94 -7.47 -24.13
N GLU A 166 -25.78 -8.07 -24.38
CA GLU A 166 -25.54 -9.51 -24.29
C GLU A 166 -24.16 -9.74 -23.66
N THR A 167 -24.02 -10.82 -22.89
CA THR A 167 -22.73 -11.28 -22.33
C THR A 167 -22.29 -12.58 -22.98
N GLY A 168 -21.04 -12.98 -22.75
CA GLY A 168 -20.48 -14.20 -23.31
C GLY A 168 -19.79 -13.99 -24.64
N PRO A 169 -19.50 -15.06 -25.41
CA PRO A 169 -18.72 -14.99 -26.65
C PRO A 169 -19.29 -14.04 -27.70
N GLY A 170 -20.58 -13.73 -27.64
CA GLY A 170 -21.29 -12.77 -28.50
C GLY A 170 -21.18 -11.31 -28.07
N PHE A 171 -20.57 -11.01 -26.91
CA PHE A 171 -20.46 -9.63 -26.43
C PHE A 171 -19.82 -8.71 -27.49
N ASN A 172 -20.60 -7.72 -27.91
CA ASN A 172 -20.18 -6.73 -28.89
C ASN A 172 -20.87 -5.38 -28.75
N ALA A 173 -21.79 -5.23 -27.79
CA ALA A 173 -22.54 -3.99 -27.60
C ALA A 173 -22.85 -3.71 -26.12
N LEU A 174 -22.88 -2.42 -25.77
CA LEU A 174 -23.33 -1.93 -24.48
C LEU A 174 -24.20 -0.68 -24.63
N ILE A 175 -25.02 -0.41 -23.65
CA ILE A 175 -25.78 0.83 -23.49
C ILE A 175 -25.06 1.70 -22.46
N ASP A 176 -24.84 2.96 -22.81
CA ASP A 176 -24.36 4.02 -21.91
C ASP A 176 -25.56 4.86 -21.48
N VAL A 177 -25.94 4.73 -20.22
CA VAL A 177 -27.13 5.41 -19.68
C VAL A 177 -26.85 6.85 -19.30
N LEU A 178 -25.58 7.26 -19.18
CA LEU A 178 -25.20 8.66 -18.99
C LEU A 178 -25.47 9.46 -20.28
N LEU A 179 -25.10 8.92 -21.43
CA LEU A 179 -25.22 9.56 -22.73
C LEU A 179 -26.47 9.14 -23.50
N MET A 180 -27.21 8.16 -22.99
CA MET A 180 -28.36 7.56 -23.67
C MET A 180 -28.04 7.13 -25.09
N LYS A 181 -26.95 6.35 -25.27
CA LYS A 181 -26.49 5.85 -26.56
C LYS A 181 -26.07 4.37 -26.46
N LYS A 182 -26.23 3.67 -27.57
CA LYS A 182 -25.69 2.34 -27.79
C LYS A 182 -24.29 2.44 -28.40
N TYR A 183 -23.35 1.69 -27.85
CA TYR A 183 -22.00 1.48 -28.39
C TYR A 183 -21.89 0.04 -28.85
N SER A 184 -21.54 -0.18 -30.13
CA SER A 184 -21.32 -1.50 -30.66
C SER A 184 -19.97 -1.60 -31.38
N TRP A 185 -19.41 -2.80 -31.43
CA TRP A 185 -18.11 -3.07 -32.02
C TRP A 185 -18.20 -4.24 -32.98
N LYS A 186 -17.29 -4.24 -33.97
CA LYS A 186 -17.01 -5.43 -34.77
C LYS A 186 -16.32 -6.50 -33.92
N PRO A 187 -16.41 -7.79 -34.29
CA PRO A 187 -15.79 -8.89 -33.54
C PRO A 187 -14.28 -8.70 -33.29
N GLU A 188 -13.57 -8.06 -34.21
CA GLU A 188 -12.15 -7.74 -34.12
C GLU A 188 -11.83 -6.52 -33.25
N GLY A 189 -12.84 -5.84 -32.71
CA GLY A 189 -12.69 -4.58 -31.94
C GLY A 189 -12.57 -3.35 -32.86
N GLY A 190 -11.88 -2.32 -32.36
CA GLY A 190 -11.69 -1.05 -33.08
C GLY A 190 -12.58 0.07 -32.56
N ALA A 191 -12.78 1.12 -33.35
CA ALA A 191 -13.63 2.24 -33.00
C ALA A 191 -15.09 1.80 -32.85
N PRO A 192 -15.83 2.27 -31.85
CA PRO A 192 -17.23 1.94 -31.67
C PRO A 192 -18.11 2.56 -32.77
N ILE A 193 -19.20 1.87 -33.10
CA ILE A 193 -20.33 2.43 -33.81
C ILE A 193 -21.29 2.95 -32.74
N ILE A 194 -21.62 4.24 -32.79
CA ILE A 194 -22.51 4.90 -31.82
C ILE A 194 -23.87 5.11 -32.46
N GLU A 195 -24.90 4.54 -31.86
CA GLU A 195 -26.27 4.53 -32.36
C GLU A 195 -27.26 4.94 -31.27
N ASP A 196 -28.51 5.18 -31.67
CA ASP A 196 -29.60 5.34 -30.71
C ASP A 196 -29.94 3.99 -30.05
N ILE A 197 -30.50 4.06 -28.86
CA ILE A 197 -30.87 2.85 -28.08
C ILE A 197 -32.03 2.15 -28.82
N PRO A 198 -31.96 0.82 -29.03
CA PRO A 198 -33.05 0.05 -29.59
C PRO A 198 -34.32 0.13 -28.74
N GLU A 199 -35.49 0.04 -29.37
CA GLU A 199 -36.78 0.14 -28.71
C GLU A 199 -36.93 -0.88 -27.56
N GLU A 200 -36.42 -2.09 -27.75
CA GLU A 200 -36.40 -3.18 -26.76
C GLU A 200 -35.56 -2.91 -25.50
N GLU A 201 -34.56 -2.05 -25.58
CA GLU A 201 -33.68 -1.68 -24.47
C GLU A 201 -34.07 -0.31 -23.85
N MET A 202 -34.98 0.44 -24.46
CA MET A 202 -35.28 1.82 -24.06
C MET A 202 -35.84 1.90 -22.64
N ASP A 203 -36.77 1.03 -22.26
CA ASP A 203 -37.40 1.05 -20.92
C ASP A 203 -36.35 0.82 -19.82
N LYS A 204 -35.48 -0.19 -19.99
CA LYS A 204 -34.38 -0.47 -19.04
C LYS A 204 -33.38 0.69 -18.97
N ALA A 205 -33.03 1.28 -20.12
CA ALA A 205 -32.13 2.41 -20.19
C ALA A 205 -32.69 3.65 -19.47
N MET A 206 -33.97 3.95 -19.66
CA MET A 206 -34.66 5.07 -19.01
C MET A 206 -34.76 4.86 -17.49
N GLU A 207 -35.09 3.65 -17.01
CA GLU A 207 -35.10 3.34 -15.58
C GLU A 207 -33.73 3.58 -14.95
N LEU A 208 -32.67 3.06 -15.55
CA LEU A 208 -31.30 3.23 -15.04
C LEU A 208 -30.82 4.69 -15.16
N HIS A 209 -31.22 5.41 -16.22
CA HIS A 209 -30.91 6.83 -16.35
C HIS A 209 -31.60 7.66 -15.28
N ALA A 210 -32.87 7.40 -14.97
CA ALA A 210 -33.60 8.10 -13.91
C ALA A 210 -32.94 7.86 -12.54
N ALA A 211 -32.55 6.62 -12.23
CA ALA A 211 -31.81 6.30 -11.01
C ALA A 211 -30.44 7.00 -10.94
N LEU A 212 -29.74 7.16 -12.09
CA LEU A 212 -28.48 7.91 -12.16
C LEU A 212 -28.69 9.41 -11.93
N VAL A 213 -29.74 10.01 -12.52
CA VAL A 213 -30.09 11.42 -12.33
C VAL A 213 -30.42 11.71 -10.88
N GLU A 214 -31.24 10.88 -10.24
CA GLU A 214 -31.59 11.00 -8.82
C GLU A 214 -30.34 10.92 -7.95
N ALA A 215 -29.51 9.88 -8.13
CA ALA A 215 -28.27 9.72 -7.37
C ALA A 215 -27.29 10.88 -7.56
N ALA A 216 -27.23 11.47 -8.75
CA ALA A 216 -26.39 12.65 -9.02
C ALA A 216 -26.95 13.92 -8.37
N ALA A 217 -28.27 14.14 -8.42
CA ALA A 217 -28.93 15.29 -7.85
C ALA A 217 -28.77 15.36 -6.31
N GLU A 218 -28.78 14.21 -5.61
CA GLU A 218 -28.61 14.13 -4.17
C GLU A 218 -27.29 14.72 -3.63
N ASN A 219 -26.32 14.99 -4.49
CA ASN A 219 -25.00 15.48 -4.08
C ASN A 219 -24.86 17.01 -4.11
N ASP A 220 -25.90 17.72 -4.51
CA ASP A 220 -25.87 19.18 -4.59
C ASP A 220 -27.27 19.76 -4.45
N GLU A 221 -27.44 20.75 -3.56
CA GLU A 221 -28.75 21.37 -3.31
C GLU A 221 -29.33 22.01 -4.57
N GLY A 222 -28.51 22.68 -5.38
CA GLY A 222 -28.98 23.32 -6.62
C GLY A 222 -29.38 22.32 -7.71
N LEU A 223 -28.68 21.16 -7.79
CA LEU A 223 -29.06 20.08 -8.69
C LEU A 223 -30.34 19.38 -8.21
N MET A 224 -30.53 19.26 -6.90
CA MET A 224 -31.75 18.70 -6.32
C MET A 224 -32.96 19.58 -6.57
N GLU A 225 -32.85 20.92 -6.42
CA GLU A 225 -33.91 21.87 -6.77
C GLU A 225 -34.32 21.73 -8.24
N LYS A 226 -33.36 21.71 -9.15
CA LYS A 226 -33.61 21.51 -10.60
C LYS A 226 -34.29 20.19 -10.91
N PHE A 227 -33.84 19.10 -10.25
CA PHE A 227 -34.44 17.78 -10.41
C PHE A 227 -35.92 17.79 -9.98
N PHE A 228 -36.27 18.45 -8.87
CA PHE A 228 -37.66 18.58 -8.45
C PHE A 228 -38.53 19.44 -9.39
N GLU A 229 -37.92 20.40 -10.12
CA GLU A 229 -38.64 21.24 -11.07
C GLU A 229 -38.86 20.58 -12.43
N SER A 230 -37.90 19.81 -12.92
CA SER A 230 -37.87 19.30 -14.30
C SER A 230 -37.78 17.77 -14.44
N GLU A 231 -37.61 17.07 -13.34
CA GLU A 231 -37.36 15.60 -13.29
C GLU A 231 -36.15 15.14 -14.17
N SER A 232 -35.28 16.10 -14.52
CA SER A 232 -34.13 15.86 -15.39
C SER A 232 -32.98 16.78 -15.09
N LEU A 233 -31.76 16.37 -15.48
CA LEU A 233 -30.55 17.19 -15.45
C LEU A 233 -29.92 17.20 -16.85
N THR A 234 -29.28 18.31 -17.22
CA THR A 234 -28.45 18.34 -18.42
C THR A 234 -27.23 17.44 -18.25
N GLU A 235 -26.59 17.07 -19.34
CA GLU A 235 -25.39 16.20 -19.31
C GLU A 235 -24.27 16.79 -18.44
N ASP A 236 -24.03 18.10 -18.51
CA ASP A 236 -23.01 18.77 -17.70
C ASP A 236 -23.35 18.78 -16.21
N GLU A 237 -24.61 19.03 -15.85
CA GLU A 237 -25.11 18.95 -14.48
C GLU A 237 -25.03 17.53 -13.93
N LEU A 238 -25.38 16.53 -14.74
CA LEU A 238 -25.27 15.14 -14.37
C LEU A 238 -23.80 14.74 -14.10
N ARG A 239 -22.88 15.19 -14.96
CA ARG A 239 -21.44 15.00 -14.75
C ARG A 239 -20.94 15.67 -13.47
N GLU A 240 -21.43 16.89 -13.17
CA GLU A 240 -21.09 17.60 -11.94
C GLU A 240 -21.60 16.86 -10.71
N GLY A 241 -22.85 16.40 -10.69
CA GLY A 241 -23.44 15.62 -9.60
C GLY A 241 -22.68 14.32 -9.35
N ILE A 242 -22.33 13.58 -10.42
CA ILE A 242 -21.51 12.39 -10.30
C ILE A 242 -20.13 12.71 -9.73
N ARG A 243 -19.50 13.81 -10.16
CA ARG A 243 -18.18 14.24 -9.64
C ARG A 243 -18.24 14.54 -8.15
N LYS A 244 -19.24 15.28 -7.69
CA LYS A 244 -19.47 15.56 -6.27
C LYS A 244 -19.73 14.28 -5.48
N GLY A 245 -20.55 13.39 -6.03
CA GLY A 245 -20.82 12.06 -5.44
C GLY A 245 -19.59 11.15 -5.36
N LEU A 246 -18.67 11.23 -6.31
CA LEU A 246 -17.39 10.54 -6.23
C LEU A 246 -16.54 11.08 -5.06
N VAL A 247 -16.41 12.40 -4.90
CA VAL A 247 -15.62 13.02 -3.82
C VAL A 247 -16.18 12.65 -2.45
N THR A 248 -17.50 12.70 -2.28
CA THR A 248 -18.19 12.34 -1.03
C THR A 248 -18.36 10.84 -0.80
N ARG A 249 -18.04 10.02 -1.82
CA ARG A 249 -18.25 8.55 -1.81
C ARG A 249 -19.74 8.18 -1.63
N SER A 250 -20.65 8.98 -2.13
CA SER A 250 -22.08 8.69 -2.18
C SER A 250 -22.47 7.93 -3.45
N ILE A 251 -21.67 8.04 -4.53
CA ILE A 251 -21.84 7.30 -5.79
C ILE A 251 -20.60 6.48 -6.07
N PHE A 252 -20.80 5.22 -6.49
CA PHE A 252 -19.79 4.34 -7.07
C PHE A 252 -20.22 3.94 -8.49
N PRO A 253 -19.78 4.67 -9.51
CA PRO A 253 -20.13 4.39 -10.90
C PRO A 253 -19.68 2.99 -11.33
N VAL A 254 -20.53 2.26 -12.05
CA VAL A 254 -20.21 0.94 -12.60
C VAL A 254 -20.14 1.03 -14.12
N PHE A 255 -18.96 0.71 -14.65
CA PHE A 255 -18.64 0.66 -16.08
C PHE A 255 -18.48 -0.77 -16.58
N CYS A 256 -18.55 -0.93 -17.90
CA CYS A 256 -18.46 -2.18 -18.62
C CYS A 256 -17.34 -2.11 -19.67
N VAL A 257 -16.44 -3.12 -19.68
CA VAL A 257 -15.40 -3.23 -20.72
C VAL A 257 -15.10 -4.69 -21.08
N CYS A 258 -14.55 -4.87 -22.26
CA CYS A 258 -13.79 -6.06 -22.61
C CYS A 258 -12.36 -5.61 -22.99
N ALA A 259 -11.50 -5.48 -21.99
CA ALA A 259 -10.15 -4.95 -22.14
C ALA A 259 -9.32 -5.76 -23.15
N GLY A 260 -9.50 -7.08 -23.21
CA GLY A 260 -8.84 -7.95 -24.19
C GLY A 260 -9.13 -7.60 -25.65
N LYS A 261 -10.28 -7.00 -25.93
CA LYS A 261 -10.72 -6.55 -27.28
C LYS A 261 -10.75 -5.03 -27.42
N SER A 262 -10.30 -4.26 -26.41
CA SER A 262 -10.38 -2.79 -26.32
C SER A 262 -11.81 -2.22 -26.40
N MET A 263 -12.85 -3.05 -26.21
CA MET A 263 -14.24 -2.61 -26.23
C MET A 263 -14.58 -1.87 -24.93
N GLY A 264 -15.16 -0.67 -25.02
CA GLY A 264 -15.51 0.19 -23.91
C GLY A 264 -14.36 1.02 -23.34
N VAL A 265 -13.08 0.72 -23.66
CA VAL A 265 -11.90 1.36 -23.06
C VAL A 265 -11.82 2.85 -23.38
N HIS A 266 -12.05 3.24 -24.64
CA HIS A 266 -12.04 4.65 -25.04
C HIS A 266 -13.09 5.45 -24.26
N ARG A 267 -14.31 4.92 -24.14
CA ARG A 267 -15.41 5.57 -23.40
C ARG A 267 -15.11 5.69 -21.90
N LEU A 268 -14.47 4.68 -21.31
CA LEU A 268 -13.96 4.78 -19.93
C LEU A 268 -12.95 5.91 -19.80
N MET A 269 -11.97 6.02 -20.72
CA MET A 269 -10.97 7.10 -20.70
C MET A 269 -11.61 8.49 -20.83
N GLU A 270 -12.62 8.66 -21.67
CA GLU A 270 -13.40 9.90 -21.76
C GLU A 270 -14.06 10.26 -20.45
N PHE A 271 -14.70 9.29 -19.77
CA PHE A 271 -15.29 9.51 -18.45
C PHE A 271 -14.23 9.88 -17.41
N LEU A 272 -13.13 9.17 -17.37
CA LEU A 272 -12.00 9.49 -16.49
C LEU A 272 -11.45 10.90 -16.77
N GLY A 273 -11.37 11.32 -18.02
CA GLY A 273 -10.93 12.65 -18.40
C GLY A 273 -11.92 13.76 -18.04
N ASN A 274 -13.24 13.52 -18.19
CA ASN A 274 -14.26 14.58 -18.09
C ASN A 274 -14.99 14.62 -16.76
N VAL A 275 -15.21 13.47 -16.10
CA VAL A 275 -16.10 13.38 -14.94
C VAL A 275 -15.35 13.24 -13.63
N VAL A 276 -14.30 12.40 -13.53
CA VAL A 276 -13.63 12.21 -12.25
C VAL A 276 -13.01 13.49 -11.70
N PRO A 277 -12.93 13.68 -10.37
CA PRO A 277 -12.43 14.90 -9.77
C PRO A 277 -10.97 15.19 -10.13
N PHE A 278 -10.60 16.45 -10.19
CA PHE A 278 -9.23 16.91 -10.27
C PHE A 278 -8.53 16.84 -8.91
N VAL A 279 -7.21 16.88 -8.92
CA VAL A 279 -6.41 16.92 -7.69
C VAL A 279 -6.86 18.05 -6.74
N SER A 280 -7.21 19.21 -7.30
CA SER A 280 -7.65 20.37 -6.53
C SER A 280 -9.07 20.26 -5.92
N GLU A 281 -9.88 19.32 -6.40
CA GLU A 281 -11.24 19.06 -5.91
C GLU A 281 -11.27 17.99 -4.81
N MET A 282 -10.14 17.32 -4.61
CA MET A 282 -9.99 16.31 -3.56
C MET A 282 -9.80 16.95 -2.18
N PRO A 283 -10.11 16.22 -1.09
CA PRO A 283 -9.80 16.66 0.25
C PRO A 283 -8.34 17.10 0.37
N LYS A 284 -8.12 18.21 1.06
CA LYS A 284 -6.78 18.77 1.25
C LYS A 284 -5.85 17.79 1.95
N LEU A 285 -4.61 17.80 1.53
CA LEU A 285 -3.56 17.00 2.14
C LEU A 285 -3.10 17.65 3.45
N HIS A 286 -2.67 16.84 4.41
CA HIS A 286 -2.11 17.34 5.65
C HIS A 286 -0.65 16.90 5.77
N ASN A 287 0.21 17.78 6.25
CA ASN A 287 1.56 17.41 6.64
C ASN A 287 1.59 16.82 8.07
N THR A 288 2.74 16.39 8.53
CA THR A 288 2.91 15.82 9.89
C THR A 288 2.62 16.80 11.03
N ARG A 289 2.51 18.10 10.75
CA ARG A 289 2.13 19.15 11.71
C ARG A 289 0.62 19.45 11.69
N GLY A 290 -0.14 18.77 10.83
CA GLY A 290 -1.57 19.01 10.64
C GLY A 290 -1.92 20.23 9.79
N GLU A 291 -0.94 20.85 9.13
CA GLU A 291 -1.17 21.97 8.22
C GLU A 291 -1.78 21.48 6.91
N GLU A 292 -2.81 22.15 6.43
CA GLU A 292 -3.43 21.88 5.13
C GLU A 292 -2.54 22.31 3.98
N ILE A 293 -2.29 21.41 3.06
CA ILE A 293 -1.53 21.66 1.84
C ILE A 293 -2.47 21.58 0.64
N THR A 294 -2.61 22.68 -0.08
CA THR A 294 -3.35 22.72 -1.34
C THR A 294 -2.37 22.53 -2.49
N PRO A 295 -2.62 21.61 -3.43
CA PRO A 295 -1.83 21.50 -4.66
C PRO A 295 -1.98 22.77 -5.48
N ASP A 296 -0.97 23.64 -5.46
CA ASP A 296 -0.90 24.90 -6.17
C ASP A 296 0.41 25.01 -6.95
N THR A 297 0.34 25.23 -8.25
CA THR A 297 1.50 25.38 -9.13
C THR A 297 2.38 26.57 -8.75
N ASN A 298 1.81 27.62 -8.15
CA ASN A 298 2.54 28.81 -7.70
C ASN A 298 2.98 28.74 -6.24
N GLY A 299 2.64 27.64 -5.55
CA GLY A 299 3.03 27.41 -4.18
C GLY A 299 4.53 27.09 -4.04
N PRO A 300 5.01 26.95 -2.81
CA PRO A 300 6.39 26.50 -2.57
C PRO A 300 6.60 25.07 -3.07
N GLU A 301 7.77 24.80 -3.60
CA GLU A 301 8.13 23.50 -4.18
C GLU A 301 8.17 22.41 -3.10
N SER A 302 7.39 21.34 -3.30
CA SER A 302 7.41 20.16 -2.43
C SER A 302 7.11 18.90 -3.21
N VAL A 303 7.90 17.85 -2.99
CA VAL A 303 7.72 16.54 -3.62
C VAL A 303 7.77 15.42 -2.59
N TYR A 304 6.93 14.42 -2.79
CA TYR A 304 6.89 13.21 -1.97
C TYR A 304 7.34 12.00 -2.78
N PHE A 305 8.41 11.35 -2.34
CA PHE A 305 8.96 10.15 -2.98
C PHE A 305 8.26 8.91 -2.44
N PHE A 306 7.38 8.33 -3.23
CA PHE A 306 6.51 7.25 -2.79
C PHE A 306 6.98 5.84 -3.18
N LYS A 307 7.88 5.73 -4.13
CA LYS A 307 8.38 4.45 -4.64
C LYS A 307 9.81 4.56 -5.13
N THR A 308 10.60 3.52 -4.85
CA THR A 308 11.90 3.27 -5.48
C THR A 308 11.78 2.01 -6.35
N GLY A 309 12.27 2.05 -7.57
CA GLY A 309 12.40 0.89 -8.45
C GLY A 309 13.87 0.52 -8.60
N LEU A 310 14.19 -0.76 -8.53
CA LEU A 310 15.54 -1.29 -8.75
C LEU A 310 15.61 -1.92 -10.14
N GLU A 311 15.97 -1.12 -11.13
CA GLU A 311 15.95 -1.58 -12.52
C GLU A 311 17.34 -2.05 -12.99
N PRO A 312 17.39 -3.15 -13.76
CA PRO A 312 18.63 -3.59 -14.40
C PRO A 312 19.21 -2.48 -15.27
N HIS A 313 20.52 -2.29 -15.23
CA HIS A 313 21.29 -1.32 -16.05
C HIS A 313 21.08 0.17 -15.74
N ILE A 314 19.98 0.57 -15.07
CA ILE A 314 19.68 1.95 -14.69
C ILE A 314 20.03 2.18 -13.21
N GLY A 315 19.76 1.19 -12.37
CA GLY A 315 19.91 1.26 -10.92
C GLY A 315 18.63 1.76 -10.23
N GLU A 316 18.77 2.65 -9.27
CA GLU A 316 17.64 3.21 -8.54
C GLU A 316 16.90 4.25 -9.38
N VAL A 317 15.58 4.04 -9.53
CA VAL A 317 14.63 4.98 -10.11
C VAL A 317 13.70 5.44 -8.98
N SER A 318 13.66 6.74 -8.72
CA SER A 318 12.85 7.33 -7.66
C SER A 318 11.59 7.96 -8.25
N TYR A 319 10.42 7.45 -7.86
CA TYR A 319 9.12 7.95 -8.29
C TYR A 319 8.57 8.92 -7.25
N PHE A 320 8.03 10.03 -7.72
CA PHE A 320 7.52 11.08 -6.84
C PHE A 320 6.21 11.70 -7.34
N LYS A 321 5.44 12.25 -6.41
CA LYS A 321 4.31 13.15 -6.68
C LYS A 321 4.71 14.57 -6.29
N VAL A 322 4.43 15.54 -7.14
CA VAL A 322 4.57 16.97 -6.82
C VAL A 322 3.41 17.36 -5.93
N MET A 323 3.70 17.72 -4.69
CA MET A 323 2.68 18.04 -3.69
C MET A 323 2.26 19.50 -3.77
N SER A 324 3.19 20.38 -4.12
CA SER A 324 2.98 21.82 -4.33
C SER A 324 4.10 22.40 -5.20
N GLY A 325 3.87 23.52 -5.82
CA GLY A 325 4.83 24.19 -6.68
C GLY A 325 4.99 23.51 -8.04
N SER A 326 6.12 23.77 -8.64
CA SER A 326 6.54 23.22 -9.93
C SER A 326 7.99 22.73 -9.82
N ILE A 327 8.25 21.53 -10.26
CA ILE A 327 9.58 20.92 -10.20
C ILE A 327 10.19 20.85 -11.59
N LYS A 328 11.46 21.26 -11.69
CA LYS A 328 12.24 21.28 -12.93
C LYS A 328 13.52 20.45 -12.79
N SER A 329 14.04 19.99 -13.92
CA SER A 329 15.35 19.40 -13.96
C SER A 329 16.41 20.42 -13.52
N GLY A 330 17.23 20.05 -12.54
CA GLY A 330 18.29 20.90 -11.98
C GLY A 330 17.94 21.62 -10.68
N ASP A 331 16.69 21.53 -10.19
CA ASP A 331 16.28 22.15 -8.93
C ASP A 331 17.03 21.56 -7.74
N ASP A 332 17.41 22.45 -6.80
CA ASP A 332 18.07 22.10 -5.55
C ASP A 332 17.02 22.10 -4.42
N LEU A 333 16.74 20.93 -3.89
CA LEU A 333 15.78 20.71 -2.82
C LEU A 333 16.46 20.21 -1.53
N THR A 334 15.78 20.37 -0.42
CA THR A 334 16.23 19.84 0.88
C THR A 334 15.34 18.68 1.30
N ASN A 335 15.95 17.54 1.61
CA ASN A 335 15.26 16.38 2.17
C ASN A 335 14.93 16.66 3.64
N SER A 336 13.65 16.88 3.95
CA SER A 336 13.17 17.22 5.30
C SER A 336 13.29 16.08 6.29
N ASP A 337 13.39 14.83 5.80
CA ASP A 337 13.52 13.65 6.66
C ASP A 337 14.96 13.39 7.08
N ARG A 338 15.93 13.82 6.26
CA ARG A 338 17.36 13.52 6.43
C ARG A 338 18.25 14.76 6.57
N GLY A 339 17.72 15.94 6.26
CA GLY A 339 18.46 17.20 6.30
C GLY A 339 19.49 17.37 5.17
N SER A 340 19.55 16.43 4.23
CA SER A 340 20.50 16.47 3.11
C SER A 340 19.98 17.36 1.96
N LYS A 341 20.90 17.99 1.24
CA LYS A 341 20.58 18.71 0.00
C LYS A 341 20.65 17.74 -1.18
N GLU A 342 19.62 17.78 -1.98
CA GLU A 342 19.48 16.96 -3.18
C GLU A 342 19.26 17.84 -4.41
N ARG A 343 19.91 17.47 -5.49
CA ARG A 343 19.66 18.08 -6.79
C ARG A 343 18.85 17.13 -7.65
N ILE A 344 17.69 17.60 -8.11
CA ILE A 344 16.85 16.84 -9.02
C ILE A 344 17.55 16.71 -10.37
N GLY A 345 17.82 15.51 -10.81
CA GLY A 345 18.36 15.22 -12.13
C GLY A 345 17.33 15.46 -13.24
N GLN A 346 17.51 14.79 -14.38
CA GLN A 346 16.48 14.76 -15.42
C GLN A 346 15.19 14.16 -14.84
N ILE A 347 14.08 14.83 -15.05
CA ILE A 347 12.75 14.33 -14.69
C ILE A 347 12.05 13.72 -15.90
N TYR A 348 11.21 12.73 -15.64
CA TYR A 348 10.53 11.96 -16.68
C TYR A 348 9.05 11.77 -16.35
N ALA A 349 8.23 11.81 -17.39
CA ALA A 349 6.90 11.21 -17.37
C ALA A 349 7.03 9.71 -17.64
N CYS A 350 6.32 8.88 -16.86
CA CYS A 350 6.49 7.43 -16.87
C CYS A 350 5.52 6.76 -17.87
N ALA A 351 6.00 5.74 -18.57
CA ALA A 351 5.19 4.82 -19.37
C ALA A 351 5.76 3.40 -19.18
N GLY A 352 5.62 2.86 -17.98
CA GLY A 352 6.25 1.61 -17.56
C GLY A 352 7.78 1.70 -17.63
N ALA A 353 8.40 0.76 -18.34
CA ALA A 353 9.84 0.77 -18.60
C ALA A 353 10.30 1.99 -19.42
N ASN A 354 9.42 2.57 -20.23
CA ASN A 354 9.72 3.74 -21.04
C ASN A 354 9.56 5.03 -20.22
N ARG A 355 10.42 5.99 -20.50
CA ARG A 355 10.46 7.30 -19.83
C ARG A 355 10.58 8.39 -20.86
N VAL A 356 9.69 9.36 -20.80
CA VAL A 356 9.72 10.53 -21.66
C VAL A 356 10.32 11.69 -20.86
N PRO A 357 11.47 12.25 -21.27
CA PRO A 357 12.02 13.40 -20.58
C PRO A 357 11.07 14.58 -20.67
N VAL A 358 10.91 15.29 -19.55
CA VAL A 358 10.10 16.51 -19.43
C VAL A 358 10.90 17.58 -18.72
N ASP A 359 10.58 18.83 -19.02
CA ASP A 359 11.30 19.96 -18.43
C ASP A 359 10.72 20.35 -17.06
N GLN A 360 9.42 20.16 -16.87
CA GLN A 360 8.70 20.59 -15.68
C GLN A 360 7.50 19.67 -15.40
N LEU A 361 7.26 19.43 -14.10
CA LEU A 361 6.03 18.82 -13.57
C LEU A 361 5.43 19.76 -12.53
N ASN A 362 4.11 19.96 -12.58
CA ASN A 362 3.36 20.86 -11.70
C ASN A 362 2.70 20.10 -10.53
N ALA A 363 2.23 20.84 -9.54
CA ALA A 363 1.50 20.32 -8.39
C ALA A 363 0.38 19.35 -8.81
N GLY A 364 0.35 18.19 -8.19
CA GLY A 364 -0.53 17.06 -8.49
C GLY A 364 0.05 16.05 -9.47
N ASP A 365 1.11 16.37 -10.20
CA ASP A 365 1.66 15.46 -11.21
C ASP A 365 2.57 14.37 -10.61
N ILE A 366 2.67 13.25 -11.31
CA ILE A 366 3.53 12.12 -10.95
C ILE A 366 4.63 11.98 -12.01
N GLY A 367 5.86 11.82 -11.52
CA GLY A 367 7.01 11.58 -12.36
C GLY A 367 8.07 10.72 -11.71
N CYS A 368 9.18 10.55 -12.37
CA CYS A 368 10.35 9.89 -11.80
C CYS A 368 11.66 10.60 -12.16
N THR A 369 12.68 10.29 -11.39
CA THR A 369 14.06 10.72 -11.63
C THR A 369 15.02 9.58 -11.30
N VAL A 370 16.26 9.72 -11.67
CA VAL A 370 17.30 8.72 -11.45
C VAL A 370 18.52 9.34 -10.74
N LYS A 371 19.34 8.49 -10.14
CA LYS A 371 20.63 8.89 -9.55
C LYS A 371 20.52 9.89 -8.38
N MET A 372 19.46 9.78 -7.57
CA MET A 372 19.36 10.51 -6.32
C MET A 372 20.42 9.99 -5.33
N LYS A 373 21.01 10.89 -4.51
CA LYS A 373 22.11 10.52 -3.61
C LYS A 373 21.61 9.88 -2.32
N ASP A 374 20.64 10.53 -1.65
CA ASP A 374 20.19 10.14 -0.33
C ASP A 374 18.66 10.29 -0.18
N VAL A 375 17.93 9.88 -1.22
CA VAL A 375 16.46 9.85 -1.22
C VAL A 375 15.97 8.43 -1.06
N LYS A 376 14.98 8.23 -0.20
CA LYS A 376 14.36 6.95 0.07
C LYS A 376 12.84 7.05 -0.09
N THR A 377 12.20 5.90 -0.29
CA THR A 377 10.73 5.80 -0.28
C THR A 377 10.19 6.38 1.04
N GLY A 378 9.21 7.27 0.94
CA GLY A 378 8.61 8.00 2.05
C GLY A 378 9.24 9.37 2.34
N ASN A 379 10.33 9.76 1.68
CA ASN A 379 10.94 11.06 1.92
C ASN A 379 10.19 12.23 1.27
N THR A 380 10.20 13.36 1.96
CA THR A 380 9.71 14.65 1.45
C THR A 380 10.89 15.57 1.17
N LEU A 381 10.95 16.12 -0.05
CA LEU A 381 11.92 17.15 -0.43
C LEU A 381 11.22 18.46 -0.68
N ASN A 382 11.79 19.55 -0.15
CA ASN A 382 11.22 20.89 -0.27
C ASN A 382 12.21 21.88 -0.87
N GLY A 383 11.66 22.83 -1.66
CA GLY A 383 12.33 24.02 -2.09
C GLY A 383 12.39 25.09 -1.00
N LYS A 384 12.80 26.30 -1.36
CA LYS A 384 12.84 27.42 -0.43
C LYS A 384 11.42 27.84 -0.02
N GLY A 385 11.20 28.02 1.29
CA GLY A 385 9.93 28.51 1.83
C GLY A 385 8.94 27.41 2.25
N ALA A 386 9.27 26.14 2.06
CA ALA A 386 8.53 25.02 2.63
C ALA A 386 9.43 24.20 3.57
N GLU A 387 8.87 23.77 4.69
CA GLU A 387 9.47 22.82 5.64
C GLU A 387 8.51 21.68 5.94
N TRP A 388 7.77 21.27 4.92
CA TRP A 388 6.75 20.26 5.06
C TRP A 388 7.38 18.87 5.15
N ARG A 389 6.66 17.99 5.84
CA ARG A 389 6.96 16.55 5.86
C ARG A 389 5.62 15.82 5.76
N PHE A 390 5.52 14.86 4.87
CA PHE A 390 4.36 13.99 4.78
C PHE A 390 4.61 12.69 5.54
N ASP A 391 3.54 12.10 6.05
CA ASP A 391 3.62 10.83 6.79
C ASP A 391 4.13 9.69 5.90
N PHE A 392 4.90 8.80 6.50
CA PHE A 392 5.22 7.53 5.86
C PHE A 392 3.95 6.70 5.64
N ILE A 393 3.87 6.06 4.49
CA ILE A 393 2.76 5.16 4.17
C ILE A 393 2.73 4.02 5.19
N LYS A 394 1.56 3.80 5.81
CA LYS A 394 1.34 2.72 6.76
C LYS A 394 0.95 1.44 6.04
N TYR A 395 1.79 0.44 6.15
CA TYR A 395 1.56 -0.87 5.56
C TYR A 395 0.97 -1.85 6.59
N PRO A 396 0.25 -2.90 6.15
CA PRO A 396 -0.22 -3.95 7.04
C PRO A 396 0.94 -4.75 7.63
N ASN A 397 0.73 -5.29 8.82
CA ASN A 397 1.71 -6.17 9.43
C ASN A 397 1.96 -7.41 8.55
N PRO A 398 3.20 -7.90 8.48
CA PRO A 398 3.52 -9.09 7.72
C PRO A 398 2.84 -10.33 8.34
N LYS A 399 2.40 -11.25 7.47
CA LYS A 399 1.65 -12.46 7.86
C LYS A 399 2.48 -13.73 7.77
N TYR A 400 3.61 -13.68 7.08
CA TYR A 400 4.46 -14.84 6.79
C TYR A 400 5.93 -14.54 7.09
N SER A 401 6.64 -15.47 7.73
CA SER A 401 8.04 -15.30 8.14
C SER A 401 8.88 -16.52 7.85
N ARG A 402 10.14 -16.28 7.48
CA ARG A 402 11.19 -17.29 7.32
C ARG A 402 12.52 -16.77 7.86
N ALA A 403 13.33 -17.64 8.40
CA ALA A 403 14.73 -17.34 8.58
C ALA A 403 15.47 -17.53 7.26
N ILE A 404 16.37 -16.60 6.93
CA ILE A 404 17.16 -16.65 5.69
C ILE A 404 18.64 -16.68 6.01
N LYS A 405 19.39 -17.48 5.27
CA LYS A 405 20.86 -17.48 5.32
C LYS A 405 21.45 -17.64 3.93
N ALA A 406 22.63 -17.09 3.73
CA ALA A 406 23.42 -17.36 2.55
C ALA A 406 23.97 -18.81 2.61
N VAL A 407 24.02 -19.49 1.47
CA VAL A 407 24.64 -20.81 1.36
C VAL A 407 26.12 -20.72 1.72
N ASN A 408 26.82 -19.70 1.24
CA ASN A 408 28.20 -19.40 1.58
C ASN A 408 28.25 -18.38 2.71
N ALA A 409 28.91 -18.69 3.80
CA ALA A 409 29.05 -17.78 4.94
C ALA A 409 29.69 -16.42 4.59
N GLN A 410 30.57 -16.39 3.60
CA GLN A 410 31.23 -15.17 3.12
C GLN A 410 30.25 -14.17 2.45
N ASP A 411 29.09 -14.64 2.00
CA ASP A 411 28.07 -13.81 1.35
C ASP A 411 27.06 -13.18 2.33
N THR A 412 27.22 -13.39 3.65
CA THR A 412 26.28 -12.91 4.66
C THR A 412 26.13 -11.40 4.67
N GLU A 413 27.25 -10.65 4.55
CA GLU A 413 27.21 -9.19 4.50
C GLU A 413 26.54 -8.69 3.21
N LYS A 414 26.83 -9.33 2.07
CA LYS A 414 26.17 -9.01 0.80
C LYS A 414 24.68 -9.29 0.85
N LEU A 415 24.27 -10.40 1.48
CA LEU A 415 22.87 -10.72 1.68
C LEU A 415 22.15 -9.64 2.47
N MET A 416 22.74 -9.18 3.59
CA MET A 416 22.14 -8.11 4.38
C MET A 416 22.01 -6.80 3.58
N ALA A 417 23.04 -6.42 2.83
CA ALA A 417 23.00 -5.24 1.97
C ALA A 417 21.92 -5.35 0.89
N ALA A 418 21.79 -6.52 0.24
CA ALA A 418 20.76 -6.77 -0.76
C ALA A 418 19.34 -6.71 -0.17
N LEU A 419 19.12 -7.32 0.99
CA LEU A 419 17.83 -7.29 1.70
C LEU A 419 17.41 -5.86 2.06
N LEU A 420 18.34 -5.05 2.59
CA LEU A 420 18.07 -3.66 2.94
C LEU A 420 17.78 -2.79 1.70
N LYS A 421 18.45 -3.06 0.58
CA LYS A 421 18.20 -2.41 -0.69
C LYS A 421 16.81 -2.77 -1.24
N MET A 422 16.44 -4.05 -1.25
CA MET A 422 15.14 -4.51 -1.71
C MET A 422 13.97 -3.98 -0.86
N ARG A 423 14.19 -3.79 0.45
CA ARG A 423 13.22 -3.14 1.35
C ARG A 423 12.90 -1.69 0.96
N GLN A 424 13.80 -0.98 0.26
CA GLN A 424 13.50 0.37 -0.25
C GLN A 424 12.47 0.34 -1.38
N GLU A 425 12.49 -0.73 -2.18
CA GLU A 425 11.57 -0.92 -3.28
C GLU A 425 10.20 -1.44 -2.80
N ASP A 426 10.22 -2.38 -1.85
CA ASP A 426 9.01 -2.87 -1.19
C ASP A 426 9.13 -2.78 0.34
N PRO A 427 8.58 -1.73 0.94
CA PRO A 427 8.63 -1.51 2.39
C PRO A 427 7.84 -2.55 3.21
N THR A 428 7.04 -3.40 2.59
CA THR A 428 6.31 -4.48 3.27
C THR A 428 7.18 -5.69 3.61
N TRP A 429 8.39 -5.78 3.05
CA TRP A 429 9.39 -6.71 3.55
C TRP A 429 10.03 -6.16 4.83
N ILE A 430 9.92 -6.93 5.89
CA ILE A 430 10.58 -6.62 7.16
C ILE A 430 11.77 -7.56 7.32
N VAL A 431 12.94 -6.95 7.53
CA VAL A 431 14.19 -7.67 7.78
C VAL A 431 14.61 -7.42 9.20
N ASP A 432 14.72 -8.49 9.99
CA ASP A 432 15.03 -8.44 11.41
C ASP A 432 16.24 -9.35 11.71
N GLN A 433 17.30 -8.78 12.27
CA GLN A 433 18.47 -9.51 12.68
C GLN A 433 18.36 -9.85 14.17
N SER A 434 17.84 -11.02 14.48
CA SER A 434 17.74 -11.51 15.84
C SER A 434 19.11 -11.96 16.37
N LYS A 435 19.70 -11.16 17.24
CA LYS A 435 20.96 -11.52 17.93
C LYS A 435 20.79 -12.73 18.84
N GLU A 436 19.63 -12.83 19.48
CA GLU A 436 19.29 -13.93 20.38
C GLU A 436 19.20 -15.28 19.66
N LEU A 437 18.44 -15.29 18.57
CA LEU A 437 18.23 -16.50 17.77
C LEU A 437 19.40 -16.79 16.83
N ARG A 438 20.31 -15.83 16.64
CA ARG A 438 21.39 -15.86 15.64
C ARG A 438 20.86 -16.18 14.24
N GLN A 439 19.75 -15.55 13.90
CA GLN A 439 19.08 -15.69 12.60
C GLN A 439 18.72 -14.33 12.02
N VAL A 440 18.77 -14.24 10.70
CA VAL A 440 18.14 -13.16 9.94
C VAL A 440 16.75 -13.64 9.58
N ILE A 441 15.73 -12.92 10.05
CA ILE A 441 14.32 -13.25 9.81
C ILE A 441 13.78 -12.24 8.78
N VAL A 442 13.22 -12.76 7.70
CA VAL A 442 12.49 -11.98 6.71
C VAL A 442 11.01 -12.26 6.85
N ARG A 443 10.21 -11.19 6.84
CA ARG A 443 8.77 -11.28 6.94
C ARG A 443 8.13 -10.56 5.76
N GLY A 444 7.03 -11.12 5.26
CA GLY A 444 6.28 -10.60 4.13
C GLY A 444 4.78 -10.86 4.28
N GLN A 445 4.02 -10.49 3.28
CA GLN A 445 2.55 -10.61 3.31
C GLN A 445 2.07 -12.05 3.08
N GLY A 446 2.86 -12.87 2.39
CA GLY A 446 2.56 -14.27 2.15
C GLY A 446 3.76 -15.07 1.66
N GLU A 447 3.56 -16.34 1.38
CA GLU A 447 4.61 -17.23 0.90
C GLU A 447 5.13 -16.81 -0.48
N PHE A 448 4.25 -16.44 -1.39
CA PHE A 448 4.63 -16.01 -2.74
C PHE A 448 5.49 -14.74 -2.69
N HIS A 449 5.19 -13.83 -1.75
CA HIS A 449 6.01 -12.64 -1.51
C HIS A 449 7.47 -13.00 -1.16
N LEU A 450 7.68 -13.91 -0.21
CA LEU A 450 9.04 -14.34 0.15
C LEU A 450 9.70 -15.19 -0.94
N ARG A 451 8.95 -15.99 -1.70
CA ARG A 451 9.46 -16.71 -2.85
C ARG A 451 9.98 -15.78 -3.93
N THR A 452 9.28 -14.66 -4.17
CA THR A 452 9.71 -13.59 -5.07
C THR A 452 11.02 -12.95 -4.59
N LEU A 453 11.13 -12.67 -3.28
CA LEU A 453 12.37 -12.18 -2.66
C LEU A 453 13.55 -13.14 -2.92
N LYS A 454 13.35 -14.45 -2.67
CA LYS A 454 14.36 -15.49 -2.91
C LYS A 454 14.79 -15.50 -4.38
N TRP A 455 13.83 -15.54 -5.30
CA TRP A 455 14.10 -15.53 -6.74
C TRP A 455 14.99 -14.35 -7.14
N ARG A 456 14.68 -13.17 -6.63
CA ARG A 456 15.45 -11.94 -6.92
C ARG A 456 16.87 -11.99 -6.35
N LEU A 457 17.04 -12.49 -5.13
CA LEU A 457 18.36 -12.68 -4.54
C LEU A 457 19.22 -13.64 -5.40
N GLU A 458 18.64 -14.74 -5.85
CA GLU A 458 19.35 -15.75 -6.65
C GLU A 458 19.62 -15.29 -8.09
N ASN A 459 18.65 -14.64 -8.74
CA ASN A 459 18.74 -14.32 -10.17
C ASN A 459 19.29 -12.91 -10.45
N ASN A 460 18.97 -11.90 -9.62
CA ASN A 460 19.46 -10.54 -9.82
C ASN A 460 20.77 -10.29 -9.08
N GLU A 461 20.85 -10.66 -7.79
CA GLU A 461 22.01 -10.39 -6.94
C GLU A 461 23.04 -11.54 -6.95
N LYS A 462 22.72 -12.68 -7.60
CA LYS A 462 23.55 -13.90 -7.67
C LYS A 462 23.94 -14.43 -6.29
N LEU A 463 23.03 -14.33 -5.33
CA LEU A 463 23.18 -14.80 -3.96
C LEU A 463 22.34 -16.06 -3.74
N ASN A 464 22.97 -17.21 -3.61
CA ASN A 464 22.26 -18.44 -3.26
C ASN A 464 21.88 -18.44 -1.78
N VAL A 465 20.58 -18.59 -1.50
CA VAL A 465 20.03 -18.48 -0.14
C VAL A 465 19.14 -19.68 0.20
N VAL A 466 19.06 -19.99 1.49
CA VAL A 466 18.18 -21.03 2.03
C VAL A 466 17.20 -20.38 3.02
N PHE A 467 15.94 -20.76 2.91
CA PHE A 467 14.93 -20.47 3.92
C PHE A 467 14.85 -21.60 4.93
N GLU A 468 14.78 -21.23 6.19
CA GLU A 468 14.60 -22.12 7.34
C GLU A 468 13.40 -21.66 8.17
N GLU A 469 12.89 -22.54 9.04
CA GLU A 469 11.89 -22.12 10.03
C GLU A 469 12.55 -21.17 11.05
N PRO A 470 11.89 -20.06 11.38
CA PRO A 470 12.35 -19.19 12.46
C PRO A 470 12.37 -19.95 13.77
N ARG A 471 13.46 -19.84 14.52
CA ARG A 471 13.53 -20.40 15.87
C ARG A 471 12.58 -19.64 16.78
N ILE A 472 11.97 -20.34 17.72
CA ILE A 472 11.12 -19.76 18.74
C ILE A 472 11.99 -19.42 19.95
N PRO A 473 12.05 -18.17 20.42
CA PRO A 473 12.80 -17.81 21.63
C PRO A 473 12.03 -18.26 22.85
N TYR A 474 12.20 -19.54 23.20
CA TYR A 474 11.61 -20.06 24.43
C TYR A 474 12.19 -19.35 25.63
N ARG A 475 11.33 -19.07 26.61
CA ARG A 475 11.67 -18.52 27.91
C ARG A 475 11.31 -19.50 28.99
N GLU A 476 12.17 -19.62 29.96
CA GLU A 476 11.89 -20.40 31.15
C GLU A 476 11.33 -19.50 32.25
N THR A 477 10.44 -20.05 33.05
CA THR A 477 9.91 -19.38 34.24
C THR A 477 9.82 -20.38 35.37
N ILE A 478 9.80 -19.87 36.60
CA ILE A 478 9.61 -20.70 37.79
C ILE A 478 8.11 -20.91 38.02
N THR A 479 7.73 -22.11 38.43
CA THR A 479 6.35 -22.48 38.74
C THR A 479 6.12 -22.71 40.24
N LYS A 480 7.19 -22.75 41.06
CA LYS A 480 7.14 -23.01 42.50
C LYS A 480 8.06 -22.08 43.24
N LYS A 481 7.73 -21.83 44.51
CA LYS A 481 8.62 -21.14 45.42
C LYS A 481 9.85 -21.99 45.72
N ALA A 482 11.00 -21.35 45.79
CA ALA A 482 12.25 -22.00 46.14
C ALA A 482 13.11 -21.06 47.01
N ARG A 483 13.90 -21.64 47.89
CA ARG A 483 14.94 -20.96 48.68
C ARG A 483 16.28 -21.59 48.34
N ALA A 484 17.28 -20.73 48.20
CA ALA A 484 18.67 -21.15 48.07
C ALA A 484 19.56 -20.22 48.90
N GLU A 485 20.64 -20.80 49.40
CA GLU A 485 21.69 -20.04 50.11
C GLU A 485 23.04 -20.48 49.58
N TYR A 486 23.95 -19.54 49.47
CA TYR A 486 25.32 -19.84 49.06
C TYR A 486 26.28 -19.01 49.91
N ARG A 487 27.31 -19.69 50.44
CA ARG A 487 28.39 -19.10 51.20
C ARG A 487 29.70 -19.30 50.47
N HIS A 488 30.28 -18.20 50.00
CA HIS A 488 31.62 -18.19 49.42
C HIS A 488 32.65 -17.85 50.50
N LYS A 489 33.58 -18.79 50.70
CA LYS A 489 34.73 -18.57 51.59
C LYS A 489 35.95 -19.10 50.90
N LYS A 490 36.86 -18.21 50.52
CA LYS A 490 38.13 -18.60 49.88
C LYS A 490 39.27 -17.81 50.50
N GLN A 491 40.28 -18.51 50.94
CA GLN A 491 41.48 -17.90 51.50
C GLN A 491 42.71 -18.60 50.90
N SER A 492 43.44 -17.87 50.05
CA SER A 492 44.63 -18.35 49.36
C SER A 492 45.80 -17.37 49.55
N GLY A 493 46.11 -17.02 50.86
CA GLY A 493 47.13 -16.02 51.24
C GLY A 493 46.58 -14.60 51.23
N GLY A 494 46.85 -13.83 52.30
CA GLY A 494 46.40 -12.46 52.45
C GLY A 494 44.92 -12.29 52.86
N ALA A 495 44.26 -11.23 52.43
CA ALA A 495 42.87 -10.98 52.72
C ALA A 495 41.95 -11.97 52.03
N GLY A 496 41.20 -12.78 52.79
CA GLY A 496 40.26 -13.77 52.27
C GLY A 496 39.04 -13.16 51.59
N GLN A 497 38.42 -13.90 50.70
CA GLN A 497 37.15 -13.58 50.09
C GLN A 497 36.01 -14.20 50.89
N PHE A 498 35.03 -13.40 51.30
CA PHE A 498 33.82 -13.87 51.94
C PHE A 498 32.58 -13.18 51.39
N GLY A 499 31.56 -13.98 51.13
CA GLY A 499 30.23 -13.51 50.75
C GLY A 499 29.19 -14.57 51.04
N GLU A 500 28.06 -14.19 51.59
CA GLU A 500 26.95 -15.10 51.84
C GLU A 500 25.64 -14.42 51.43
N VAL A 501 24.84 -15.11 50.63
CA VAL A 501 23.56 -14.63 50.15
C VAL A 501 22.49 -15.70 50.31
N HIS A 502 21.34 -15.32 50.85
CA HIS A 502 20.14 -16.14 50.92
C HIS A 502 19.11 -15.54 49.99
N LEU A 503 18.61 -16.31 49.03
CA LEU A 503 17.61 -15.88 48.06
C LEU A 503 16.36 -16.74 48.17
N ILE A 504 15.22 -16.09 47.96
CA ILE A 504 13.93 -16.71 47.78
C ILE A 504 13.42 -16.26 46.40
N VAL A 505 12.98 -17.19 45.61
CA VAL A 505 12.35 -16.91 44.32
C VAL A 505 10.95 -17.50 44.32
N GLU A 506 9.98 -16.75 43.76
CA GLU A 506 8.60 -17.21 43.60
C GLU A 506 7.99 -16.67 42.33
N PRO A 507 6.99 -17.37 41.75
CA PRO A 507 6.24 -16.85 40.63
C PRO A 507 5.59 -15.50 40.98
N TYR A 508 5.71 -14.53 40.07
CA TYR A 508 5.10 -13.21 40.22
C TYR A 508 3.86 -13.09 39.35
N ALA A 509 2.78 -12.55 39.89
CA ALA A 509 1.61 -12.11 39.17
C ALA A 509 1.40 -10.60 39.38
N GLU A 510 0.96 -9.89 38.35
CA GLU A 510 0.73 -8.44 38.46
C GLU A 510 -0.35 -8.14 39.52
N GLY A 511 -0.04 -7.16 40.42
CA GLY A 511 -0.91 -6.84 41.54
C GLY A 511 -0.72 -7.74 42.76
N MET A 512 0.23 -8.68 42.74
CA MET A 512 0.53 -9.52 43.91
C MET A 512 1.09 -8.66 45.04
N PRO A 513 0.53 -8.79 46.29
CA PRO A 513 1.03 -8.04 47.45
C PRO A 513 2.41 -8.54 47.85
N ASP A 514 3.21 -7.65 48.44
CA ASP A 514 4.51 -8.01 48.97
C ASP A 514 4.36 -9.04 50.12
N PRO A 515 5.18 -10.11 50.15
CA PRO A 515 5.08 -11.14 51.16
C PRO A 515 5.52 -10.62 52.53
N THR A 516 4.76 -10.95 53.56
CA THR A 516 5.09 -10.62 54.96
C THR A 516 5.87 -11.75 55.67
N SER A 517 5.74 -12.95 55.14
CA SER A 517 6.47 -14.12 55.62
C SER A 517 6.67 -15.13 54.48
N PHE A 518 7.60 -16.03 54.68
CA PHE A 518 7.91 -17.10 53.76
C PHE A 518 8.08 -18.41 54.49
N THR A 519 7.31 -19.43 54.13
CA THR A 519 7.43 -20.75 54.73
C THR A 519 8.19 -21.69 53.77
N PHE A 520 9.25 -22.32 54.29
CA PHE A 520 10.04 -23.30 53.57
C PHE A 520 10.39 -24.48 54.46
N ASN A 521 10.12 -25.69 54.02
CA ASN A 521 10.33 -26.92 54.82
C ASN A 521 9.70 -26.89 56.21
N GLY A 522 8.50 -26.28 56.34
CA GLY A 522 7.78 -26.18 57.61
C GLY A 522 8.27 -25.09 58.55
N GLN A 523 9.30 -24.34 58.19
CA GLN A 523 9.82 -23.21 59.00
C GLN A 523 9.34 -21.88 58.39
N GLU A 524 8.74 -21.03 59.20
CA GLU A 524 8.31 -19.70 58.81
C GLU A 524 9.42 -18.67 59.01
N PHE A 525 9.69 -17.88 57.97
CA PHE A 525 10.64 -16.76 57.99
C PHE A 525 9.85 -15.46 57.83
N LYS A 526 9.87 -14.57 58.82
CA LYS A 526 9.29 -13.23 58.70
C LYS A 526 10.12 -12.38 57.76
N MET A 527 9.44 -11.68 56.84
CA MET A 527 10.08 -10.78 55.90
C MET A 527 9.79 -9.34 56.26
N ASN A 528 10.82 -8.49 56.28
CA ASN A 528 10.72 -7.05 56.42
C ASN A 528 11.32 -6.40 55.17
N ILE A 529 10.46 -6.04 54.22
CA ILE A 529 10.88 -5.49 52.95
C ILE A 529 11.28 -4.04 53.13
N LYS A 530 12.52 -3.71 52.82
CA LYS A 530 13.11 -2.37 52.92
C LYS A 530 13.06 -1.60 51.63
N SER A 531 13.21 -2.28 50.51
CA SER A 531 13.06 -1.70 49.17
C SER A 531 12.47 -2.71 48.20
N ARG A 532 11.74 -2.17 47.22
CA ARG A 532 11.14 -2.89 46.11
C ARG A 532 11.57 -2.24 44.82
N GLU A 533 12.09 -3.03 43.91
CA GLU A 533 12.47 -2.60 42.58
C GLU A 533 11.73 -3.45 41.53
N GLU A 534 11.08 -2.80 40.56
CA GLU A 534 10.45 -3.46 39.43
C GLU A 534 11.29 -3.23 38.18
N VAL A 535 11.66 -4.31 37.51
CA VAL A 535 12.42 -4.27 36.28
C VAL A 535 11.59 -4.93 35.19
N SER A 536 11.25 -4.14 34.17
CA SER A 536 10.65 -4.67 32.92
C SER A 536 11.73 -5.31 32.07
N LEU A 537 11.48 -6.52 31.61
CA LEU A 537 12.39 -7.26 30.76
C LEU A 537 12.08 -6.98 29.28
N GLU A 538 13.09 -6.93 28.42
CA GLU A 538 12.95 -6.60 26.97
C GLU A 538 11.92 -7.47 26.25
N TRP A 539 11.69 -8.68 26.73
CA TRP A 539 10.74 -9.64 26.16
C TRP A 539 9.32 -9.59 26.77
N GLY A 540 9.00 -8.56 27.57
CA GLY A 540 7.68 -8.34 28.16
C GLY A 540 7.44 -8.95 29.55
N GLY A 541 8.43 -9.64 30.13
CA GLY A 541 8.37 -10.13 31.50
C GLY A 541 8.68 -9.04 32.51
N LYS A 542 8.34 -9.29 33.78
CA LYS A 542 8.70 -8.43 34.95
C LYS A 542 9.49 -9.21 35.98
N LEU A 543 10.51 -8.60 36.53
CA LEU A 543 11.19 -9.02 37.75
C LEU A 543 10.87 -8.03 38.85
N VAL A 544 10.33 -8.51 39.97
CA VAL A 544 10.17 -7.72 41.20
C VAL A 544 11.24 -8.18 42.19
N PHE A 545 12.17 -7.27 42.52
CA PHE A 545 13.25 -7.52 43.47
C PHE A 545 12.90 -6.89 44.80
N LEU A 546 12.81 -7.72 45.84
CA LEU A 546 12.48 -7.32 47.21
C LEU A 546 13.71 -7.46 48.08
N ASN A 547 14.19 -6.37 48.64
CA ASN A 547 15.29 -6.37 49.61
C ASN A 547 14.74 -6.50 51.02
N SER A 548 15.01 -7.63 51.66
CA SER A 548 14.62 -7.93 53.04
C SER A 548 15.82 -8.12 54.00
N VAL A 549 16.99 -7.56 53.63
CA VAL A 549 18.22 -7.67 54.44
C VAL A 549 18.08 -6.85 55.72
N VAL A 550 18.32 -7.47 56.90
CA VAL A 550 18.21 -6.85 58.22
C VAL A 550 19.60 -6.61 58.80
N GLY A 551 19.75 -5.50 59.54
CA GLY A 551 20.93 -5.20 60.34
C GLY A 551 22.23 -4.93 59.55
N GLY A 552 22.13 -4.62 58.23
CA GLY A 552 23.31 -4.36 57.43
C GLY A 552 24.16 -5.62 57.13
N ALA A 553 23.54 -6.82 57.20
CA ALA A 553 24.21 -8.10 56.96
C ALA A 553 24.85 -8.19 55.57
N ILE A 554 24.27 -7.49 54.58
CA ILE A 554 24.88 -7.26 53.27
C ILE A 554 25.02 -5.75 53.10
N ASP A 555 26.22 -5.27 52.80
CA ASP A 555 26.49 -3.87 52.54
C ASP A 555 25.71 -3.44 51.27
N ALA A 556 25.05 -2.28 51.33
CA ALA A 556 24.22 -1.74 50.25
C ALA A 556 24.96 -1.65 48.88
N ARG A 557 26.29 -1.52 48.91
CA ARG A 557 27.13 -1.50 47.70
C ARG A 557 27.03 -2.78 46.86
N PHE A 558 26.66 -3.91 47.45
CA PHE A 558 26.57 -5.21 46.77
C PHE A 558 25.16 -5.53 46.24
N MET A 559 24.14 -4.77 46.63
CA MET A 559 22.76 -5.00 46.17
C MET A 559 22.60 -4.90 44.66
N PRO A 560 23.21 -3.92 43.96
CA PRO A 560 23.15 -3.86 42.47
C PRO A 560 23.79 -5.09 41.81
N ALA A 561 24.82 -5.69 42.39
CA ALA A 561 25.44 -6.89 41.86
C ALA A 561 24.51 -8.12 41.99
N ILE A 562 23.78 -8.23 43.10
CA ILE A 562 22.80 -9.31 43.35
C ILE A 562 21.63 -9.16 42.39
N LEU A 563 21.09 -7.95 42.23
CA LEU A 563 20.03 -7.67 41.26
C LEU A 563 20.47 -7.99 39.79
N LYS A 564 21.66 -7.55 39.41
CA LYS A 564 22.24 -7.83 38.11
C LYS A 564 22.39 -9.33 37.84
N LEU A 565 22.81 -10.10 38.85
CA LEU A 565 22.92 -11.55 38.73
C LEU A 565 21.55 -12.19 38.54
N SER A 566 20.54 -11.76 39.29
CA SER A 566 19.15 -12.22 39.13
C SER A 566 18.62 -11.94 37.71
N LEU A 567 18.87 -10.76 37.16
CA LEU A 567 18.48 -10.36 35.81
C LEU A 567 19.17 -11.20 34.71
N ILE A 568 20.44 -11.56 34.89
CA ILE A 568 21.19 -12.36 33.90
C ILE A 568 20.59 -13.78 33.78
N HIS A 569 20.09 -14.34 34.87
CA HIS A 569 19.53 -15.71 34.87
C HIS A 569 18.04 -15.78 34.56
N ILE A 570 17.34 -14.65 34.63
CA ILE A 570 15.92 -14.55 34.34
C ILE A 570 15.71 -13.91 32.97
#